data_6524349c86cff40fbf1cde2238c6d6b2
#
_entry.id   6524349c86cff40fbf1cde2238c6d6b2
#
_cell.length_a   1.000
_cell.length_b   1.000
_cell.length_c   1.000
_cell.angle_alpha   90.00
_cell.angle_beta   90.00
_cell.angle_gamma   90.00
#
_symmetry.space_group_name_H-M   'P 1'
#
loop_
_entity.id
_entity.type
_entity.pdbx_description
1 polymer ?
#
loop_
_entity_poly.entity_id
_entity_poly.type
_entity_poly.pdbx_seq_one_letter_code
_entity_poly.pdbx_strand_id
1 'polypeptide(L)'
;SHEFMIPANNGEDQVVHCRTTGYAANLERAETGRKTPALTTPANAAALQQVSTPDVGSIEAVCKLLKCTPQQMLKTLIYMADEKPVAVLVRGDHEVNENKLRRALGAKSIALADTGTIFQVTGAPVGFAGPVGIKCPVVADHDVPLVVNAITGANAADAHLTGVNIGRDYQLTTTYDIRNAVAGDPSPRGEGTLEIVHGIEVGHVFKLGTKYSVSLDAVFDDGPETLVVDWKT
;
A
#
# COMPACT_ATOMS: atom_id res chain seq x y z
N SER A 1 -18.84 -3.63 9.01
CA SER A 1 -18.57 -4.49 10.18
C SER A 1 -17.77 -3.74 11.23
N HIS A 2 -17.88 -4.16 12.48
CA HIS A 2 -17.08 -3.69 13.61
C HIS A 2 -16.49 -4.90 14.30
N GLU A 3 -15.20 -4.87 14.56
CA GLU A 3 -14.46 -5.89 15.28
C GLU A 3 -14.13 -5.38 16.68
N PHE A 4 -14.34 -6.21 17.68
CA PHE A 4 -13.97 -5.91 19.05
C PHE A 4 -12.67 -6.63 19.37
N MET A 5 -11.61 -5.84 19.59
CA MET A 5 -10.25 -6.33 19.77
C MET A 5 -9.76 -6.05 21.18
N ILE A 6 -9.14 -7.03 21.81
CA ILE A 6 -8.42 -6.83 23.09
C ILE A 6 -6.93 -6.82 22.79
N PRO A 7 -6.18 -5.76 23.16
CA PRO A 7 -4.73 -5.75 23.03
C PRO A 7 -4.10 -6.90 23.84
N ALA A 8 -3.30 -7.71 23.16
CA ALA A 8 -2.60 -8.85 23.75
C ALA A 8 -1.29 -9.10 23.00
N ASN A 9 -0.18 -9.27 23.74
CA ASN A 9 1.14 -9.46 23.12
C ASN A 9 1.26 -10.75 22.30
N ASN A 10 0.39 -11.71 22.55
CA ASN A 10 0.29 -12.98 21.82
C ASN A 10 -0.87 -13.00 20.82
N GLY A 11 -1.50 -11.85 20.54
CA GLY A 11 -2.52 -11.72 19.52
C GLY A 11 -1.94 -11.91 18.12
N GLU A 12 -2.71 -12.54 17.24
CA GLU A 12 -2.31 -12.78 15.85
C GLU A 12 -2.63 -11.59 14.95
N ASP A 13 -3.66 -10.80 15.31
CA ASP A 13 -4.12 -9.67 14.51
C ASP A 13 -3.36 -8.39 14.86
N GLN A 14 -3.09 -7.59 13.84
CA GLN A 14 -2.48 -6.27 13.99
C GLN A 14 -3.55 -5.18 13.93
N VAL A 15 -3.63 -4.40 15.01
CA VAL A 15 -4.52 -3.25 15.13
C VAL A 15 -3.70 -1.98 15.05
N VAL A 16 -4.05 -1.13 14.10
CA VAL A 16 -3.50 0.21 13.94
C VAL A 16 -4.39 1.19 14.71
N HIS A 17 -3.83 1.94 15.62
CA HIS A 17 -4.60 2.91 16.40
C HIS A 17 -3.84 4.23 16.63
N CYS A 18 -4.59 5.28 16.96
CA CYS A 18 -4.04 6.55 17.40
C CYS A 18 -4.78 7.00 18.68
N ARG A 19 -4.06 7.08 19.79
CA ARG A 19 -4.64 7.45 21.09
C ARG A 19 -5.22 8.86 21.11
N THR A 20 -4.55 9.79 20.42
CA THR A 20 -4.95 11.20 20.39
C THR A 20 -6.29 11.40 19.67
N THR A 21 -6.50 10.70 18.56
CA THR A 21 -7.68 10.91 17.70
C THR A 21 -8.76 9.86 17.88
N GLY A 22 -8.50 8.80 18.67
CA GLY A 22 -9.40 7.66 18.81
C GLY A 22 -9.57 6.85 17.52
N TYR A 23 -8.65 6.99 16.54
CA TYR A 23 -8.67 6.17 15.35
C TYR A 23 -8.25 4.74 15.69
N ALA A 24 -8.98 3.76 15.17
CA ALA A 24 -8.61 2.35 15.23
C ALA A 24 -9.12 1.62 13.99
N ALA A 25 -8.31 0.70 13.45
CA ALA A 25 -8.65 -0.18 12.35
C ALA A 25 -7.71 -1.39 12.34
N ASN A 26 -8.14 -2.51 11.74
CA ASN A 26 -7.22 -3.59 11.42
C ASN A 26 -6.24 -3.14 10.31
N LEU A 27 -5.07 -3.79 10.22
CA LEU A 27 -4.02 -3.38 9.28
C LEU A 27 -4.48 -3.37 7.82
N GLU A 28 -5.37 -4.30 7.42
CA GLU A 28 -5.89 -4.39 6.05
C GLU A 28 -6.70 -3.17 5.62
N ARG A 29 -7.31 -2.47 6.58
CA ARG A 29 -8.19 -1.31 6.32
C ARG A 29 -7.64 0.00 6.83
N ALA A 30 -6.58 -0.04 7.61
CA ALA A 30 -5.99 1.15 8.21
C ALA A 30 -5.57 2.17 7.15
N GLU A 31 -6.08 3.39 7.28
CA GLU A 31 -5.72 4.53 6.46
C GLU A 31 -4.61 5.34 7.13
N THR A 32 -3.80 6.00 6.32
CA THR A 32 -2.80 6.96 6.79
C THR A 32 -3.31 8.38 6.59
N GLY A 33 -2.87 9.32 7.43
CA GLY A 33 -3.18 10.75 7.27
C GLY A 33 -2.33 11.43 6.19
N ARG A 34 -1.60 10.66 5.39
CA ARG A 34 -0.82 11.17 4.26
C ARG A 34 -1.74 11.78 3.20
N LYS A 35 -1.26 12.85 2.57
CA LYS A 35 -1.96 13.51 1.48
C LYS A 35 -1.07 13.55 0.25
N THR A 36 -1.66 13.69 -0.92
CA THR A 36 -0.90 13.88 -2.16
C THR A 36 0.07 15.06 -2.02
N PRO A 37 1.38 14.82 -2.10
CA PRO A 37 2.38 15.88 -2.08
C PRO A 37 2.48 16.56 -3.44
N ALA A 38 3.35 17.57 -3.56
CA ALA A 38 3.66 18.17 -4.85
C ALA A 38 4.26 17.11 -5.81
N LEU A 39 3.74 17.06 -7.03
CA LEU A 39 4.18 16.11 -8.07
C LEU A 39 5.13 16.80 -9.07
N THR A 40 6.12 17.51 -8.56
CA THR A 40 7.06 18.29 -9.34
C THR A 40 8.50 17.81 -9.10
N THR A 41 9.36 18.02 -10.08
CA THR A 41 10.79 17.74 -9.94
C THR A 41 11.38 18.54 -8.79
N PRO A 42 12.07 17.92 -7.82
CA PRO A 42 12.70 18.63 -6.72
C PRO A 42 13.86 19.51 -7.22
N ALA A 43 14.08 20.64 -6.55
CA ALA A 43 15.13 21.60 -6.93
C ALA A 43 16.56 21.02 -6.84
N ASN A 44 16.77 20.02 -6.00
CA ASN A 44 18.04 19.31 -5.80
C ASN A 44 18.12 17.99 -6.55
N ALA A 45 17.42 17.85 -7.68
CA ALA A 45 17.44 16.65 -8.49
C ALA A 45 18.84 16.34 -9.02
N ALA A 46 19.39 15.19 -8.61
CA ALA A 46 20.66 14.68 -9.14
C ALA A 46 20.50 14.17 -10.58
N ALA A 47 21.62 14.01 -11.30
CA ALA A 47 21.58 13.42 -12.62
C ALA A 47 21.09 11.96 -12.56
N LEU A 48 20.26 11.60 -13.53
CA LEU A 48 19.86 10.21 -13.74
C LEU A 48 21.05 9.38 -14.20
N GLN A 49 21.32 8.27 -13.53
CA GLN A 49 22.42 7.36 -13.87
C GLN A 49 21.95 5.90 -13.80
N GLN A 50 22.41 5.09 -14.74
CA GLN A 50 22.24 3.65 -14.68
C GLN A 50 23.49 3.03 -14.06
N VAL A 51 23.28 2.10 -13.12
CA VAL A 51 24.33 1.38 -12.40
C VAL A 51 24.13 -0.11 -12.59
N SER A 52 25.23 -0.85 -12.76
CA SER A 52 25.20 -2.32 -12.84
C SER A 52 25.00 -2.92 -11.46
N THR A 53 24.06 -3.87 -11.37
CA THR A 53 23.72 -4.60 -10.15
C THR A 53 23.49 -6.08 -10.46
N PRO A 54 24.54 -6.80 -10.89
CA PRO A 54 24.42 -8.17 -11.35
C PRO A 54 23.89 -9.10 -10.25
N ASP A 55 22.89 -9.92 -10.59
CA ASP A 55 22.22 -10.89 -9.71
C ASP A 55 21.57 -10.27 -8.43
N VAL A 56 21.34 -8.96 -8.43
CA VAL A 56 20.84 -8.23 -7.24
C VAL A 56 19.48 -7.59 -7.54
N GLY A 57 18.40 -8.33 -7.23
CA GLY A 57 17.01 -7.90 -7.49
C GLY A 57 16.17 -7.64 -6.24
N SER A 58 16.69 -7.89 -5.01
CA SER A 58 15.96 -7.57 -3.77
C SER A 58 16.39 -6.21 -3.21
N ILE A 59 15.46 -5.54 -2.51
CA ILE A 59 15.72 -4.23 -1.86
C ILE A 59 16.95 -4.29 -0.96
N GLU A 60 17.04 -5.33 -0.10
CA GLU A 60 18.14 -5.48 0.87
C GLU A 60 19.48 -5.66 0.17
N ALA A 61 19.52 -6.47 -0.90
CA ALA A 61 20.73 -6.73 -1.65
C ALA A 61 21.20 -5.49 -2.43
N VAL A 62 20.27 -4.74 -3.04
CA VAL A 62 20.58 -3.46 -3.70
C VAL A 62 21.08 -2.43 -2.68
N CYS A 63 20.41 -2.31 -1.52
CA CYS A 63 20.85 -1.41 -0.46
C CYS A 63 22.27 -1.72 0.02
N LYS A 64 22.60 -2.98 0.18
CA LYS A 64 23.95 -3.42 0.57
C LYS A 64 24.99 -3.07 -0.50
N LEU A 65 24.68 -3.32 -1.79
CA LEU A 65 25.58 -3.05 -2.91
C LEU A 65 25.81 -1.55 -3.12
N LEU A 66 24.74 -0.77 -3.17
CA LEU A 66 24.79 0.67 -3.45
C LEU A 66 24.97 1.54 -2.19
N LYS A 67 25.08 0.93 -1.00
CA LYS A 67 25.22 1.60 0.31
C LYS A 67 24.13 2.64 0.56
N CYS A 68 22.89 2.27 0.26
CA CYS A 68 21.70 3.09 0.48
C CYS A 68 20.77 2.47 1.51
N THR A 69 19.68 3.16 1.83
CA THR A 69 18.64 2.64 2.71
C THR A 69 17.36 2.32 1.91
N PRO A 70 16.48 1.43 2.40
CA PRO A 70 15.22 1.14 1.74
C PRO A 70 14.35 2.38 1.51
N GLN A 71 14.45 3.40 2.38
CA GLN A 71 13.72 4.67 2.25
C GLN A 71 14.17 5.51 1.04
N GLN A 72 15.36 5.25 0.51
CA GLN A 72 15.87 5.89 -0.70
C GLN A 72 15.48 5.15 -1.99
N MET A 73 14.80 4.01 -1.86
CA MET A 73 14.40 3.20 -2.99
C MET A 73 12.92 3.34 -3.32
N LEU A 74 12.60 3.19 -4.60
CA LEU A 74 11.24 2.97 -5.09
C LEU A 74 11.11 1.53 -5.57
N LYS A 75 10.22 0.80 -4.95
CA LYS A 75 9.81 -0.55 -5.33
C LYS A 75 8.67 -0.45 -6.35
N THR A 76 8.86 -1.06 -7.51
CA THR A 76 7.85 -1.12 -8.57
C THR A 76 7.34 -2.55 -8.69
N LEU A 77 6.07 -2.75 -8.42
CA LEU A 77 5.38 -4.02 -8.54
C LEU A 77 4.38 -3.95 -9.70
N ILE A 78 4.30 -5.01 -10.48
CA ILE A 78 3.31 -5.08 -11.55
C ILE A 78 2.13 -5.89 -11.07
N TYR A 79 0.96 -5.27 -11.08
CA TYR A 79 -0.32 -5.90 -10.76
C TYR A 79 -1.20 -6.01 -12.00
N MET A 80 -2.06 -7.01 -12.01
CA MET A 80 -3.18 -7.12 -12.93
C MET A 80 -4.42 -6.56 -12.25
N ALA A 81 -4.95 -5.45 -12.75
CA ALA A 81 -6.23 -4.87 -12.33
C ALA A 81 -7.26 -5.12 -13.43
N ASP A 82 -8.28 -5.95 -13.14
CA ASP A 82 -9.26 -6.39 -14.13
C ASP A 82 -8.61 -6.80 -15.47
N GLU A 83 -7.62 -7.69 -15.39
CA GLU A 83 -6.86 -8.24 -16.52
C GLU A 83 -5.92 -7.23 -17.25
N LYS A 84 -5.78 -6.01 -16.75
CA LYS A 84 -4.87 -5.00 -17.32
C LYS A 84 -3.67 -4.78 -16.42
N PRO A 85 -2.45 -4.73 -16.97
CA PRO A 85 -1.26 -4.48 -16.16
C PRO A 85 -1.20 -3.02 -15.68
N VAL A 86 -0.80 -2.83 -14.44
CA VAL A 86 -0.54 -1.54 -13.80
C VAL A 86 0.72 -1.62 -12.97
N ALA A 87 1.60 -0.64 -13.09
CA ALA A 87 2.77 -0.50 -12.25
C ALA A 87 2.42 0.24 -10.97
N VAL A 88 2.70 -0.36 -9.84
CA VAL A 88 2.40 0.13 -8.51
C VAL A 88 3.70 0.48 -7.81
N LEU A 89 3.85 1.76 -7.45
CA LEU A 89 5.04 2.26 -6.78
C LEU A 89 4.78 2.45 -5.29
N VAL A 90 5.70 1.95 -4.49
CA VAL A 90 5.79 2.23 -3.06
C VAL A 90 7.24 2.50 -2.69
N ARG A 91 7.49 3.15 -1.56
CA ARG A 91 8.84 3.30 -1.01
C ARG A 91 9.41 1.93 -0.65
N GLY A 92 10.71 1.73 -0.75
CA GLY A 92 11.34 0.42 -0.63
C GLY A 92 11.11 -0.32 0.69
N ASP A 93 10.85 0.40 1.78
CA ASP A 93 10.52 -0.15 3.10
C ASP A 93 9.01 -0.37 3.33
N HIS A 94 8.16 -0.07 2.33
CA HIS A 94 6.71 -0.20 2.43
C HIS A 94 6.19 -1.41 1.67
N GLU A 95 5.05 -1.95 2.13
CA GLU A 95 4.33 -3.05 1.47
C GLU A 95 3.00 -2.58 0.91
N VAL A 96 2.70 -3.01 -0.31
CA VAL A 96 1.40 -2.71 -0.95
C VAL A 96 0.29 -3.42 -0.19
N ASN A 97 -0.80 -2.69 0.04
CA ASN A 97 -2.05 -3.23 0.56
C ASN A 97 -3.00 -3.45 -0.62
N GLU A 98 -3.20 -4.69 -1.02
CA GLU A 98 -4.00 -5.04 -2.20
C GLU A 98 -5.47 -4.61 -2.07
N ASN A 99 -6.03 -4.63 -0.86
CA ASN A 99 -7.39 -4.17 -0.61
C ASN A 99 -7.53 -2.66 -0.84
N LYS A 100 -6.54 -1.87 -0.39
CA LYS A 100 -6.50 -0.42 -0.63
C LYS A 100 -6.24 -0.12 -2.11
N LEU A 101 -5.29 -0.82 -2.74
CA LEU A 101 -4.98 -0.68 -4.15
C LEU A 101 -6.20 -0.99 -5.04
N ARG A 102 -6.91 -2.10 -4.77
CA ARG A 102 -8.13 -2.46 -5.50
C ARG A 102 -9.20 -1.37 -5.40
N ARG A 103 -9.39 -0.80 -4.21
CA ARG A 103 -10.35 0.32 -4.01
C ARG A 103 -9.91 1.59 -4.73
N ALA A 104 -8.64 1.94 -4.66
CA ALA A 104 -8.07 3.13 -5.30
C ALA A 104 -8.22 3.08 -6.83
N LEU A 105 -8.09 1.89 -7.42
CA LEU A 105 -8.25 1.66 -8.85
C LEU A 105 -9.72 1.46 -9.28
N GLY A 106 -10.64 1.26 -8.33
CA GLY A 106 -12.03 0.88 -8.64
C GLY A 106 -12.14 -0.49 -9.32
N ALA A 107 -11.12 -1.35 -9.15
CA ALA A 107 -11.05 -2.65 -9.79
C ALA A 107 -11.90 -3.70 -9.06
N LYS A 108 -12.43 -4.65 -9.81
CA LYS A 108 -13.17 -5.82 -9.27
C LYS A 108 -12.19 -6.86 -8.73
N SER A 109 -11.08 -7.07 -9.44
CA SER A 109 -10.02 -8.02 -9.09
C SER A 109 -8.66 -7.37 -9.17
N ILE A 110 -7.74 -7.83 -8.31
CA ILE A 110 -6.34 -7.45 -8.35
C ILE A 110 -5.48 -8.66 -7.99
N ALA A 111 -4.37 -8.85 -8.66
CA ALA A 111 -3.39 -9.89 -8.37
C ALA A 111 -2.01 -9.47 -8.90
N LEU A 112 -0.94 -9.96 -8.28
CA LEU A 112 0.41 -9.79 -8.84
C LEU A 112 0.47 -10.39 -10.25
N ALA A 113 1.13 -9.69 -11.16
CA ALA A 113 1.34 -10.16 -12.52
C ALA A 113 2.32 -11.35 -12.54
N ASP A 114 2.13 -12.25 -13.49
CA ASP A 114 3.11 -13.31 -13.77
C ASP A 114 4.40 -12.76 -14.38
N THR A 115 5.45 -13.59 -14.41
CA THR A 115 6.77 -13.21 -14.92
C THR A 115 6.75 -12.82 -16.40
N GLY A 116 5.87 -13.43 -17.19
CA GLY A 116 5.71 -13.12 -18.63
C GLY A 116 5.13 -11.72 -18.82
N THR A 117 4.11 -11.38 -18.10
CA THR A 117 3.50 -10.03 -18.11
C THR A 117 4.49 -8.98 -17.60
N ILE A 118 5.22 -9.27 -16.51
CA ILE A 118 6.27 -8.37 -16.01
C ILE A 118 7.29 -8.08 -17.12
N PHE A 119 7.79 -9.12 -17.78
CA PHE A 119 8.75 -8.96 -18.89
C PHE A 119 8.17 -8.16 -20.06
N GLN A 120 6.90 -8.38 -20.42
CA GLN A 120 6.24 -7.63 -21.51
C GLN A 120 6.18 -6.12 -21.25
N VAL A 121 5.89 -5.71 -20.02
CA VAL A 121 5.71 -4.27 -19.70
C VAL A 121 7.01 -3.57 -19.32
N THR A 122 8.01 -4.31 -18.80
CA THR A 122 9.28 -3.74 -18.35
C THR A 122 10.44 -4.00 -19.30
N GLY A 123 10.43 -5.15 -19.99
CA GLY A 123 11.59 -5.66 -20.75
C GLY A 123 12.66 -6.32 -19.88
N ALA A 124 12.39 -6.50 -18.57
CA ALA A 124 13.34 -7.03 -17.60
C ALA A 124 12.75 -8.19 -16.78
N PRO A 125 13.59 -9.06 -16.18
CA PRO A 125 13.14 -10.04 -15.23
C PRO A 125 12.63 -9.39 -13.93
N VAL A 126 11.97 -10.19 -13.09
CA VAL A 126 11.52 -9.79 -11.75
C VAL A 126 12.70 -9.24 -10.93
N GLY A 127 12.46 -8.16 -10.17
CA GLY A 127 13.48 -7.50 -9.36
C GLY A 127 14.09 -6.25 -9.99
N PHE A 128 13.89 -6.04 -11.31
CA PHE A 128 14.48 -4.91 -12.03
C PHE A 128 13.45 -3.94 -12.64
N ALA A 129 12.19 -4.05 -12.24
CA ALA A 129 11.13 -3.14 -12.67
C ALA A 129 11.31 -1.74 -12.08
N GLY A 130 11.06 -0.70 -12.89
CA GLY A 130 11.09 0.70 -12.49
C GLY A 130 10.07 1.54 -13.25
N PRO A 131 9.76 2.77 -12.79
CA PRO A 131 8.74 3.61 -13.42
C PRO A 131 9.21 4.28 -14.72
N VAL A 132 10.53 4.36 -14.94
CA VAL A 132 11.09 5.10 -16.07
C VAL A 132 10.94 4.31 -17.36
N GLY A 133 10.16 4.84 -18.31
CA GLY A 133 9.94 4.20 -19.63
C GLY A 133 9.08 2.94 -19.59
N ILE A 134 8.38 2.65 -18.51
CA ILE A 134 7.48 1.49 -18.39
C ILE A 134 6.27 1.61 -19.32
N LYS A 135 5.79 0.47 -19.84
CA LYS A 135 4.75 0.41 -20.89
C LYS A 135 3.34 0.11 -20.35
N CYS A 136 3.06 0.53 -19.13
CA CYS A 136 1.72 0.41 -18.55
C CYS A 136 1.42 1.64 -17.67
N PRO A 137 0.16 1.86 -17.29
CA PRO A 137 -0.19 2.91 -16.33
C PRO A 137 0.58 2.78 -15.02
N VAL A 138 0.91 3.92 -14.42
CA VAL A 138 1.66 3.98 -13.14
C VAL A 138 0.78 4.60 -12.09
N VAL A 139 0.67 3.94 -10.94
CA VAL A 139 0.05 4.47 -9.72
C VAL A 139 1.05 4.42 -8.58
N ALA A 140 0.94 5.33 -7.64
CA ALA A 140 1.92 5.47 -6.58
C ALA A 140 1.29 5.78 -5.22
N ASP A 141 1.94 5.32 -4.17
CA ASP A 141 1.64 5.73 -2.80
C ASP A 141 2.01 7.20 -2.55
N HIS A 142 1.36 7.81 -1.56
CA HIS A 142 1.61 9.21 -1.17
C HIS A 142 3.06 9.49 -0.75
N ASP A 143 3.82 8.50 -0.29
CA ASP A 143 5.20 8.67 0.11
C ASP A 143 6.20 8.63 -1.07
N VAL A 144 5.78 8.12 -2.24
CA VAL A 144 6.65 8.00 -3.42
C VAL A 144 7.23 9.35 -3.89
N PRO A 145 6.44 10.42 -4.07
CA PRO A 145 6.99 11.71 -4.51
C PRO A 145 7.92 12.39 -3.49
N LEU A 146 7.92 11.92 -2.24
CA LEU A 146 8.81 12.44 -1.20
C LEU A 146 10.23 11.84 -1.28
N VAL A 147 10.41 10.75 -2.06
CA VAL A 147 11.73 10.14 -2.26
C VAL A 147 12.48 10.89 -3.34
N VAL A 148 13.38 11.75 -2.94
CA VAL A 148 14.22 12.55 -3.83
C VAL A 148 15.46 11.77 -4.25
N ASN A 149 15.84 11.84 -5.54
CA ASN A 149 16.97 11.11 -6.09
C ASN A 149 16.89 9.59 -5.86
N ALA A 150 15.73 9.04 -6.09
CA ALA A 150 15.40 7.66 -5.79
C ALA A 150 16.28 6.66 -6.56
N ILE A 151 16.41 5.47 -5.98
CA ILE A 151 16.98 4.29 -6.62
C ILE A 151 15.81 3.35 -6.97
N THR A 152 15.80 2.82 -8.20
CA THR A 152 14.74 1.92 -8.67
C THR A 152 15.27 1.00 -9.77
N GLY A 153 14.52 -0.03 -10.16
CA GLY A 153 14.88 -0.88 -11.30
C GLY A 153 15.00 -0.07 -12.60
N ALA A 154 15.88 -0.54 -13.49
CA ALA A 154 16.17 0.14 -14.76
C ALA A 154 15.32 -0.39 -15.93
N ASN A 155 14.38 -1.30 -15.69
CA ASN A 155 13.70 -2.06 -16.75
C ASN A 155 14.68 -2.79 -17.68
N ALA A 156 15.80 -3.21 -17.14
CA ALA A 156 16.86 -3.98 -17.79
C ALA A 156 17.44 -4.97 -16.79
N ALA A 157 17.83 -6.15 -17.25
CA ALA A 157 18.47 -7.15 -16.40
C ALA A 157 19.75 -6.58 -15.76
N ASP A 158 19.97 -6.91 -14.49
CA ASP A 158 21.17 -6.57 -13.74
C ASP A 158 21.50 -5.08 -13.68
N ALA A 159 20.46 -4.23 -13.70
CA ALA A 159 20.63 -2.78 -13.69
C ALA A 159 19.59 -2.06 -12.83
N HIS A 160 20.04 -1.03 -12.13
CA HIS A 160 19.19 -0.05 -11.43
C HIS A 160 19.49 1.36 -11.91
N LEU A 161 18.51 2.25 -11.70
CA LEU A 161 18.66 3.69 -11.91
C LEU A 161 18.86 4.37 -10.57
N THR A 162 19.73 5.37 -10.53
CA THR A 162 19.92 6.28 -9.40
C THR A 162 19.63 7.71 -9.81
N GLY A 163 19.29 8.57 -8.85
CA GLY A 163 18.94 9.95 -9.14
C GLY A 163 17.58 10.12 -9.81
N VAL A 164 16.68 9.13 -9.69
CA VAL A 164 15.34 9.17 -10.29
C VAL A 164 14.44 10.13 -9.54
N ASN A 165 13.77 11.02 -10.27
CA ASN A 165 12.89 12.03 -9.69
C ASN A 165 11.59 12.13 -10.49
N ILE A 166 10.49 12.31 -9.74
CA ILE A 166 9.17 12.61 -10.32
C ILE A 166 9.21 13.91 -11.14
N GLY A 167 8.38 14.01 -12.16
CA GLY A 167 8.27 15.19 -13.03
C GLY A 167 9.30 15.24 -14.13
N ARG A 168 10.52 14.73 -13.89
CA ARG A 168 11.58 14.63 -14.90
C ARG A 168 11.64 13.23 -15.55
N ASP A 169 11.70 12.18 -14.76
CA ASP A 169 12.01 10.82 -15.23
C ASP A 169 10.76 9.96 -15.38
N TYR A 170 9.74 10.24 -14.60
CA TYR A 170 8.41 9.63 -14.70
C TYR A 170 7.33 10.60 -14.26
N GLN A 171 6.08 10.36 -14.67
CA GLN A 171 4.95 11.24 -14.40
C GLN A 171 3.89 10.52 -13.56
N LEU A 172 3.27 11.26 -12.66
CA LEU A 172 2.08 10.84 -11.93
C LEU A 172 1.02 11.94 -12.04
N THR A 173 -0.23 11.56 -12.17
CA THR A 173 -1.37 12.50 -12.14
C THR A 173 -1.90 12.71 -10.73
N THR A 174 -1.78 11.70 -9.88
CA THR A 174 -2.15 11.70 -8.46
C THR A 174 -1.44 10.59 -7.72
N THR A 175 -1.57 10.58 -6.41
CA THR A 175 -1.12 9.49 -5.55
C THR A 175 -2.27 8.98 -4.69
N TYR A 176 -2.11 7.80 -4.10
CA TYR A 176 -3.12 7.12 -3.32
C TYR A 176 -2.54 6.59 -2.02
N ASP A 177 -3.37 6.38 -1.02
CA ASP A 177 -2.99 5.59 0.16
C ASP A 177 -3.20 4.10 -0.18
N ILE A 178 -2.13 3.43 -0.65
CA ILE A 178 -2.16 2.06 -1.17
C ILE A 178 -1.20 1.10 -0.48
N ARG A 179 -0.61 1.50 0.63
CA ARG A 179 0.30 0.68 1.41
C ARG A 179 -0.27 0.29 2.78
N ASN A 180 0.33 -0.68 3.42
CA ASN A 180 0.07 -0.92 4.83
C ASN A 180 0.51 0.29 5.66
N ALA A 181 -0.31 0.66 6.65
CA ALA A 181 0.09 1.66 7.63
C ALA A 181 1.23 1.13 8.49
N VAL A 182 2.13 2.01 8.88
CA VAL A 182 3.25 1.69 9.78
C VAL A 182 3.22 2.58 11.02
N ALA A 183 3.85 2.14 12.09
CA ALA A 183 3.97 2.95 13.30
C ALA A 183 4.68 4.28 12.98
N GLY A 184 4.16 5.39 13.51
CA GLY A 184 4.65 6.73 13.23
C GLY A 184 3.97 7.44 12.05
N ASP A 185 3.14 6.76 11.26
CA ASP A 185 2.33 7.44 10.26
C ASP A 185 1.37 8.45 10.90
N PRO A 186 1.04 9.55 10.21
CA PRO A 186 0.04 10.48 10.70
C PRO A 186 -1.34 9.84 10.74
N SER A 187 -2.13 10.20 11.75
CA SER A 187 -3.51 9.74 11.87
C SER A 187 -4.40 10.33 10.77
N PRO A 188 -5.33 9.55 10.18
CA PRO A 188 -6.27 10.08 9.19
C PRO A 188 -7.37 10.98 9.80
N ARG A 189 -7.49 11.00 11.14
CA ARG A 189 -8.53 11.78 11.86
C ARG A 189 -8.03 13.07 12.51
N GLY A 190 -6.84 13.54 12.18
CA GLY A 190 -6.28 14.78 12.71
C GLY A 190 -4.87 14.63 13.27
N GLU A 191 -4.49 15.50 14.21
CA GLU A 191 -3.15 15.50 14.79
C GLU A 191 -2.92 14.25 15.66
N GLY A 192 -1.85 13.55 15.40
CA GLY A 192 -1.42 12.35 16.11
C GLY A 192 -0.75 11.36 15.18
N THR A 193 -0.12 10.35 15.75
CA THR A 193 0.60 9.30 15.04
C THR A 193 -0.04 7.94 15.28
N LEU A 194 0.08 7.07 14.31
CA LEU A 194 -0.38 5.69 14.38
C LEU A 194 0.59 4.83 15.18
N GLU A 195 0.04 3.98 16.02
CA GLU A 195 0.73 2.90 16.72
C GLU A 195 0.15 1.57 16.23
N ILE A 196 0.96 0.51 16.26
CA ILE A 196 0.52 -0.85 15.92
C ILE A 196 0.62 -1.71 17.15
N VAL A 197 -0.47 -2.37 17.51
CA VAL A 197 -0.54 -3.32 18.62
C VAL A 197 -1.08 -4.65 18.13
N HIS A 198 -0.66 -5.73 18.78
CA HIS A 198 -1.27 -7.03 18.57
C HIS A 198 -2.56 -7.14 19.39
N GLY A 199 -3.55 -7.84 18.84
CA GLY A 199 -4.85 -8.03 19.46
C GLY A 199 -5.44 -9.39 19.21
N ILE A 200 -6.40 -9.75 20.05
CA ILE A 200 -7.23 -10.95 19.90
C ILE A 200 -8.65 -10.45 19.62
N GLU A 201 -9.25 -10.94 18.53
CA GLU A 201 -10.66 -10.67 18.23
C GLU A 201 -11.56 -11.41 19.21
N VAL A 202 -12.42 -10.67 19.89
CA VAL A 202 -13.37 -11.22 20.88
C VAL A 202 -14.81 -11.13 20.41
N GLY A 203 -15.07 -10.45 19.31
CA GLY A 203 -16.39 -10.34 18.71
C GLY A 203 -16.40 -9.57 17.40
N HIS A 204 -17.37 -9.88 16.54
CA HIS A 204 -17.52 -9.25 15.25
C HIS A 204 -19.01 -8.99 14.95
N VAL A 205 -19.35 -7.76 14.59
CA VAL A 205 -20.72 -7.35 14.25
C VAL A 205 -20.81 -6.92 12.80
N PHE A 206 -21.78 -7.46 12.10
CA PHE A 206 -22.04 -7.17 10.69
C PHE A 206 -23.38 -6.47 10.51
N LYS A 207 -23.42 -5.46 9.67
CA LYS A 207 -24.67 -4.94 9.12
C LYS A 207 -24.98 -5.70 7.83
N LEU A 208 -25.86 -6.68 7.90
CA LEU A 208 -26.22 -7.53 6.76
C LEU A 208 -27.14 -6.82 5.75
N GLY A 209 -27.85 -5.79 6.18
CA GLY A 209 -28.85 -5.10 5.34
C GLY A 209 -29.94 -6.06 4.90
N THR A 210 -30.40 -5.92 3.65
CA THR A 210 -31.44 -6.77 3.04
C THR A 210 -30.89 -7.96 2.25
N LYS A 211 -29.59 -8.24 2.34
CA LYS A 211 -28.94 -9.27 1.53
C LYS A 211 -29.46 -10.70 1.78
N TYR A 212 -29.92 -10.98 3.01
CA TYR A 212 -30.35 -12.31 3.43
C TYR A 212 -31.82 -12.36 3.89
N SER A 213 -32.50 -11.20 4.00
CA SER A 213 -33.94 -11.17 4.31
C SER A 213 -34.59 -9.95 3.67
N VAL A 214 -35.65 -10.18 2.91
CA VAL A 214 -36.53 -9.13 2.40
C VAL A 214 -37.56 -8.73 3.45
N SER A 215 -37.76 -9.58 4.47
CA SER A 215 -38.60 -9.30 5.64
C SER A 215 -38.11 -10.10 6.83
N LEU A 216 -37.47 -9.44 7.79
CA LEU A 216 -37.41 -9.88 9.18
C LEU A 216 -38.38 -8.99 9.93
N ASP A 217 -39.64 -9.42 9.99
CA ASP A 217 -40.67 -8.78 10.81
C ASP A 217 -40.55 -9.21 12.28
N ALA A 218 -39.36 -9.08 12.85
CA ALA A 218 -39.13 -9.22 14.26
C ALA A 218 -38.31 -8.04 14.75
N VAL A 219 -38.97 -6.91 14.89
CA VAL A 219 -38.48 -5.79 15.69
C VAL A 219 -38.90 -6.12 17.11
N PHE A 220 -37.99 -6.59 17.95
CA PHE A 220 -38.15 -6.54 19.38
C PHE A 220 -37.74 -5.14 19.83
N ASP A 221 -38.71 -4.27 19.97
CA ASP A 221 -38.55 -2.93 20.54
C ASP A 221 -38.86 -2.99 22.03
N ASP A 222 -37.89 -3.39 22.82
CA ASP A 222 -37.97 -3.37 24.29
C ASP A 222 -36.84 -2.53 24.90
N GLY A 223 -36.72 -1.24 24.45
CA GLY A 223 -35.91 -0.25 25.16
C GLY A 223 -34.48 -0.08 24.61
N PRO A 224 -33.65 0.75 25.24
CA PRO A 224 -32.43 1.32 24.68
C PRO A 224 -31.22 0.35 24.54
N GLU A 225 -31.39 -0.94 24.78
CA GLU A 225 -30.31 -1.95 24.71
C GLU A 225 -30.78 -3.21 23.98
N THR A 226 -30.95 -3.15 22.66
CA THR A 226 -31.19 -4.36 21.86
C THR A 226 -29.90 -4.91 21.32
N LEU A 227 -29.40 -5.99 21.89
CA LEU A 227 -28.28 -6.79 21.38
C LEU A 227 -28.84 -7.87 20.44
N VAL A 228 -28.65 -7.74 19.14
CA VAL A 228 -28.98 -8.80 18.18
C VAL A 228 -27.76 -9.69 18.01
N VAL A 229 -27.83 -10.89 18.54
CA VAL A 229 -26.82 -11.95 18.35
C VAL A 229 -27.40 -12.94 17.35
N ASP A 230 -26.85 -13.00 16.14
CA ASP A 230 -27.17 -14.01 15.15
C ASP A 230 -26.21 -15.21 15.30
N TRP A 231 -26.73 -16.36 15.72
CA TRP A 231 -25.98 -17.61 15.80
C TRP A 231 -26.17 -18.36 14.48
N LYS A 232 -25.11 -18.46 13.67
CA LYS A 232 -25.08 -19.47 12.61
C LYS A 232 -24.59 -20.79 13.17
N THR A 233 -25.47 -21.79 13.15
CA THR A 233 -25.10 -23.21 13.18
C THR A 233 -24.50 -23.63 11.83
#